data_714c78af09c715ed42cc89f931a16da2
#
_entry.id   714c78af09c715ed42cc89f931a16da2
#
_cell.length_a   1.000
_cell.length_b   1.000
_cell.length_c   1.000
_cell.angle_alpha   90.00
_cell.angle_beta   90.00
_cell.angle_gamma   90.00
#
_symmetry.space_group_name_H-M   'P 1'
#
loop_
_entity.id
_entity.type
_entity.pdbx_description
1 polymer ?
#
loop_
_entity_poly.entity_id
_entity_poly.type
_entity_poly.pdbx_seq_one_letter_code
_entity_poly.pdbx_strand_id
1 'polypeptide(L)'
;MQVATRLIQAMLTVAAVLLVESAALAQAIVQTNSAPNPYRAIENWAKLPEGRTWGSTNAVDIDRDGVSVWVAERCGSFAPPSMMKPGLPFACSDSPLPPILKFDASGNLVKSFGAGALVLPHCIHIDGEGNVWVADGLGKDGKSHQVIKFSPDGKVLLTLGKAGIAGNGPDEFNAPSAVLVAPNGDIFVADGHGGNTNARIVKFDKHGKFIKTWGKKGSGPGEMDIPHALAMDSRGRLFLADRGNNRVQIFDQEGNYVDQWFQFSRPSGVFIDKNDIIYVADSESESVAKDHDGWKRGIRVGRVSDGVVTAFIPDPVEKATTTSAAEGVVVDAQGNIYGAEVGPKRLMRYIKQ
;
A
#
# COMPACT_ATOMS: atom_id res chain seq x y z
N MET A 1 -3.48 -57.18 -36.34
CA MET A 1 -2.33 -56.24 -36.40
C MET A 1 -2.74 -54.79 -36.75
N GLN A 2 -3.69 -54.53 -37.66
CA GLN A 2 -4.06 -53.14 -38.05
C GLN A 2 -4.80 -52.32 -36.98
N VAL A 3 -5.52 -52.92 -36.04
CA VAL A 3 -6.28 -52.22 -34.99
C VAL A 3 -5.35 -51.69 -33.86
N ALA A 4 -4.30 -52.42 -33.51
CA ALA A 4 -3.34 -52.02 -32.48
C ALA A 4 -2.48 -50.82 -32.92
N THR A 5 -2.15 -50.72 -34.20
CA THR A 5 -1.34 -49.62 -34.76
C THR A 5 -2.13 -48.29 -34.79
N ARG A 6 -3.45 -48.32 -35.00
CA ARG A 6 -4.29 -47.11 -34.97
C ARG A 6 -4.53 -46.58 -33.57
N LEU A 7 -4.56 -47.43 -32.52
CA LEU A 7 -4.71 -47.01 -31.15
C LEU A 7 -3.42 -46.34 -30.59
N ILE A 8 -2.25 -46.81 -31.01
CA ILE A 8 -0.96 -46.22 -30.59
C ILE A 8 -0.74 -44.87 -31.26
N GLN A 9 -1.16 -44.72 -32.54
CA GLN A 9 -1.07 -43.39 -33.20
C GLN A 9 -2.06 -42.37 -32.62
N ALA A 10 -3.25 -42.79 -32.17
CA ALA A 10 -4.20 -41.90 -31.51
C ALA A 10 -3.73 -41.45 -30.11
N MET A 11 -3.07 -42.33 -29.34
CA MET A 11 -2.52 -41.97 -28.06
C MET A 11 -1.29 -41.04 -28.16
N LEU A 12 -0.45 -41.18 -29.17
CA LEU A 12 0.69 -40.32 -29.42
C LEU A 12 0.28 -38.90 -29.87
N THR A 13 -0.83 -38.77 -30.62
CA THR A 13 -1.36 -37.47 -31.06
C THR A 13 -2.04 -36.71 -29.89
N VAL A 14 -2.72 -37.41 -28.99
CA VAL A 14 -3.31 -36.79 -27.78
C VAL A 14 -2.23 -36.35 -26.78
N ALA A 15 -1.16 -37.11 -26.63
CA ALA A 15 -0.03 -36.75 -25.76
C ALA A 15 0.76 -35.53 -26.32
N ALA A 16 0.87 -35.37 -27.63
CA ALA A 16 1.53 -34.24 -28.27
C ALA A 16 0.71 -32.94 -28.19
N VAL A 17 -0.62 -33.01 -28.17
CA VAL A 17 -1.50 -31.85 -28.03
C VAL A 17 -1.52 -31.35 -26.56
N LEU A 18 -1.42 -32.23 -25.58
CA LEU A 18 -1.37 -31.86 -24.13
C LEU A 18 0.00 -31.29 -23.68
N LEU A 19 1.06 -31.44 -24.46
CA LEU A 19 2.38 -30.86 -24.18
C LEU A 19 2.58 -29.46 -24.78
N VAL A 20 1.68 -28.97 -25.62
CA VAL A 20 1.78 -27.64 -26.23
C VAL A 20 1.04 -26.56 -25.43
N GLU A 21 0.14 -26.90 -24.52
CA GLU A 21 -0.62 -25.92 -23.72
C GLU A 21 0.08 -25.46 -22.43
N SER A 22 1.25 -25.99 -22.07
CA SER A 22 1.94 -25.58 -20.84
C SER A 22 3.19 -24.69 -21.04
N ALA A 23 3.47 -24.27 -22.26
CA ALA A 23 4.39 -23.17 -22.51
C ALA A 23 3.62 -21.84 -22.55
N ALA A 24 2.96 -21.49 -21.46
CA ALA A 24 2.71 -20.07 -21.18
C ALA A 24 4.10 -19.43 -21.15
N LEU A 25 4.46 -18.77 -22.26
CA LEU A 25 5.67 -17.95 -22.34
C LEU A 25 5.63 -17.03 -21.12
N ALA A 26 6.50 -17.28 -20.17
CA ALA A 26 6.79 -16.30 -19.13
C ALA A 26 7.21 -15.04 -19.88
N GLN A 27 6.28 -14.12 -20.06
CA GLN A 27 6.54 -12.86 -20.75
C GLN A 27 7.63 -12.19 -19.94
N ALA A 28 8.80 -11.96 -20.54
CA ALA A 28 9.91 -11.34 -19.84
C ALA A 28 9.40 -10.03 -19.23
N ILE A 29 9.48 -9.91 -17.91
CA ILE A 29 9.05 -8.70 -17.20
C ILE A 29 9.97 -7.57 -17.65
N VAL A 30 9.44 -6.65 -18.45
CA VAL A 30 10.18 -5.50 -18.96
C VAL A 30 10.18 -4.42 -17.89
N GLN A 31 11.39 -4.00 -17.50
CA GLN A 31 11.55 -2.88 -16.57
C GLN A 31 11.00 -1.59 -17.17
N THR A 32 10.22 -0.86 -16.39
CA THR A 32 9.51 0.36 -16.82
C THR A 32 10.23 1.65 -16.43
N ASN A 33 11.53 1.58 -16.13
CA ASN A 33 12.35 2.72 -15.71
C ASN A 33 12.53 3.82 -16.78
N SER A 34 12.32 3.49 -18.05
CA SER A 34 12.46 4.40 -19.20
C SER A 34 11.16 5.09 -19.59
N ALA A 35 10.05 4.85 -18.86
CA ALA A 35 8.81 5.55 -19.12
C ALA A 35 8.99 7.07 -18.92
N PRO A 36 8.28 7.93 -19.68
CA PRO A 36 8.45 9.37 -19.59
C PRO A 36 8.08 9.91 -18.20
N ASN A 37 8.75 11.00 -17.79
CA ASN A 37 8.39 11.73 -16.59
C ASN A 37 7.79 13.10 -16.94
N PRO A 38 6.47 13.24 -17.03
CA PRO A 38 5.81 14.51 -17.30
C PRO A 38 5.55 15.33 -16.02
N TYR A 39 6.17 14.99 -14.89
CA TYR A 39 5.93 15.65 -13.61
C TYR A 39 7.19 16.37 -13.12
N ARG A 40 7.00 17.45 -12.37
CA ARG A 40 8.07 18.09 -11.57
C ARG A 40 7.73 18.06 -10.09
N ALA A 41 8.74 17.84 -9.27
CA ALA A 41 8.63 17.82 -7.82
C ALA A 41 8.49 19.25 -7.25
N ILE A 42 7.65 19.37 -6.21
CA ILE A 42 7.51 20.55 -5.37
C ILE A 42 7.84 20.15 -3.95
N GLU A 43 8.94 20.64 -3.45
CA GLU A 43 9.35 20.43 -2.07
C GLU A 43 8.66 21.42 -1.12
N ASN A 44 8.53 21.03 0.15
CA ASN A 44 8.02 21.89 1.23
C ASN A 44 6.61 22.48 0.96
N TRP A 45 5.80 21.79 0.16
CA TRP A 45 4.42 22.18 -0.09
C TRP A 45 3.60 22.15 1.21
N ALA A 46 3.67 21.07 1.98
CA ALA A 46 2.95 20.93 3.26
C ALA A 46 3.74 21.63 4.38
N LYS A 47 3.12 22.65 4.98
CA LYS A 47 3.72 23.52 5.98
C LYS A 47 3.38 23.02 7.40
N LEU A 48 4.37 22.51 8.12
CA LEU A 48 4.22 22.19 9.52
C LEU A 48 4.31 23.45 10.39
N PRO A 49 3.70 23.43 11.60
CA PRO A 49 3.88 24.51 12.58
C PRO A 49 5.35 24.69 12.97
N GLU A 50 5.72 25.87 13.40
CA GLU A 50 7.05 26.17 13.89
C GLU A 50 7.47 25.19 15.00
N GLY A 51 8.70 24.71 14.93
CA GLY A 51 9.29 23.75 15.87
C GLY A 51 8.86 22.30 15.65
N ARG A 52 7.93 22.00 14.72
CA ARG A 52 7.56 20.64 14.36
C ARG A 52 8.36 20.16 13.14
N THR A 53 8.87 18.95 13.21
CA THR A 53 9.50 18.25 12.08
C THR A 53 8.67 17.05 11.64
N TRP A 54 8.79 16.66 10.39
CA TRP A 54 8.19 15.44 9.88
C TRP A 54 8.81 14.20 10.56
N GLY A 55 7.97 13.25 10.93
CA GLY A 55 8.38 11.86 11.15
C GLY A 55 8.37 11.08 9.84
N SER A 56 8.75 9.82 9.90
CA SER A 56 8.57 8.89 8.79
C SER A 56 7.10 8.86 8.38
N THR A 57 6.84 9.02 7.07
CA THR A 57 5.50 9.23 6.54
C THR A 57 5.27 8.27 5.37
N ASN A 58 4.26 7.43 5.46
CA ASN A 58 3.81 6.56 4.37
C ASN A 58 2.29 6.59 4.20
N ALA A 59 1.58 7.13 5.17
CA ALA A 59 0.14 7.19 5.20
C ALA A 59 -0.35 8.53 4.63
N VAL A 60 -0.94 8.52 3.45
CA VAL A 60 -1.47 9.71 2.75
C VAL A 60 -2.76 9.34 2.02
N ASP A 61 -3.78 10.21 2.07
CA ASP A 61 -5.02 10.09 1.30
C ASP A 61 -5.63 11.46 0.99
N ILE A 62 -6.54 11.51 0.03
CA ILE A 62 -7.23 12.72 -0.40
C ILE A 62 -8.58 12.84 0.33
N ASP A 63 -8.88 14.05 0.79
CA ASP A 63 -10.19 14.37 1.36
C ASP A 63 -11.28 14.31 0.30
N ARG A 64 -12.54 14.16 0.74
CA ARG A 64 -13.71 14.17 -0.14
C ARG A 64 -13.89 15.43 -0.97
N ASP A 65 -13.27 16.53 -0.56
CA ASP A 65 -13.25 17.78 -1.35
C ASP A 65 -12.39 17.65 -2.62
N GLY A 66 -11.63 16.54 -2.74
CA GLY A 66 -10.79 16.22 -3.88
C GLY A 66 -9.49 17.01 -3.97
N VAL A 67 -9.16 17.84 -2.97
CA VAL A 67 -7.99 18.72 -3.01
C VAL A 67 -7.20 18.79 -1.70
N SER A 68 -7.86 18.65 -0.55
CA SER A 68 -7.20 18.57 0.76
C SER A 68 -6.54 17.21 0.95
N VAL A 69 -5.40 17.21 1.62
CA VAL A 69 -4.58 16.01 1.81
C VAL A 69 -4.53 15.64 3.29
N TRP A 70 -4.90 14.40 3.58
CA TRP A 70 -4.73 13.80 4.88
C TRP A 70 -3.42 13.01 4.94
N VAL A 71 -2.72 13.12 6.06
CA VAL A 71 -1.45 12.43 6.31
C VAL A 71 -1.47 11.87 7.73
N ALA A 72 -0.96 10.66 7.90
CA ALA A 72 -0.56 10.18 9.22
C ALA A 72 0.95 9.95 9.25
N GLU A 73 1.65 10.64 10.18
CA GLU A 73 3.10 10.60 10.31
C GLU A 73 3.53 10.08 11.67
N ARG A 74 4.76 9.65 11.81
CA ARG A 74 5.28 8.97 13.00
C ARG A 74 5.86 9.94 14.03
N CYS A 75 5.14 11.03 14.33
CA CYS A 75 5.41 11.98 15.42
C CYS A 75 6.85 12.51 15.48
N GLY A 76 7.39 12.95 14.34
CA GLY A 76 8.75 13.46 14.23
C GLY A 76 9.83 12.38 14.32
N SER A 77 9.47 11.12 14.58
CA SER A 77 10.42 10.03 14.77
C SER A 77 10.76 9.30 13.48
N PHE A 78 11.84 8.52 13.54
CA PHE A 78 12.16 7.51 12.55
C PHE A 78 11.81 6.13 13.12
N ALA A 79 11.05 5.36 12.41
CA ALA A 79 10.83 3.94 12.73
C ALA A 79 11.05 3.13 11.45
N PRO A 80 11.82 2.08 11.48
CA PRO A 80 11.37 0.78 12.01
C PRO A 80 12.17 0.33 13.24
N PRO A 81 11.66 -0.66 13.99
CA PRO A 81 12.34 -1.16 15.19
C PRO A 81 13.77 -1.61 14.97
N SER A 82 14.09 -2.15 13.79
CA SER A 82 15.45 -2.59 13.42
C SER A 82 16.48 -1.46 13.28
N MET A 83 16.03 -0.21 13.20
CA MET A 83 16.87 0.99 13.06
C MET A 83 16.86 1.85 14.34
N MET A 84 16.17 1.43 15.39
CA MET A 84 16.06 2.21 16.63
C MET A 84 17.34 2.13 17.45
N LYS A 85 17.87 3.31 17.78
CA LYS A 85 18.87 3.42 18.84
C LYS A 85 18.17 3.39 20.20
N PRO A 86 18.73 2.72 21.22
CA PRO A 86 18.20 2.77 22.57
C PRO A 86 18.00 4.21 23.04
N GLY A 87 16.83 4.49 23.63
CA GLY A 87 16.50 5.83 24.16
C GLY A 87 15.82 6.79 23.18
N LEU A 88 15.61 6.40 21.91
CA LEU A 88 14.79 7.20 21.00
C LEU A 88 13.30 6.79 21.06
N PRO A 89 12.37 7.75 20.92
CA PRO A 89 10.94 7.44 20.92
C PRO A 89 10.58 6.48 19.80
N PHE A 90 9.74 5.49 20.12
CA PHE A 90 9.21 4.55 19.13
C PHE A 90 7.97 5.16 18.47
N ALA A 91 8.15 5.74 17.32
CA ALA A 91 7.08 6.37 16.55
C ALA A 91 6.25 7.33 17.43
N CYS A 92 4.94 7.10 17.57
CA CYS A 92 4.05 7.96 18.36
C CYS A 92 3.78 7.45 19.78
N SER A 93 4.36 6.33 20.23
CA SER A 93 3.98 5.71 21.51
C SER A 93 4.11 6.64 22.72
N ASP A 94 5.15 7.46 22.72
CA ASP A 94 5.48 8.34 23.85
C ASP A 94 5.45 9.83 23.44
N SER A 95 4.80 10.14 22.31
CA SER A 95 4.75 11.50 21.76
C SER A 95 3.43 12.20 22.08
N PRO A 96 3.44 13.45 22.53
CA PRO A 96 2.24 14.27 22.67
C PRO A 96 1.75 14.85 21.32
N LEU A 97 2.51 14.66 20.24
CA LEU A 97 2.17 15.21 18.93
C LEU A 97 0.97 14.48 18.31
N PRO A 98 0.02 15.20 17.73
CA PRO A 98 -1.07 14.58 16.96
C PRO A 98 -0.51 14.04 15.62
N PRO A 99 -0.59 12.71 15.36
CA PRO A 99 -0.01 12.13 14.16
C PRO A 99 -0.85 12.32 12.90
N ILE A 100 -2.15 12.56 13.03
CA ILE A 100 -3.06 12.73 11.89
C ILE A 100 -3.17 14.22 11.58
N LEU A 101 -2.85 14.58 10.33
CA LEU A 101 -2.75 15.95 9.84
C LEU A 101 -3.59 16.13 8.58
N LYS A 102 -4.30 17.26 8.46
CA LYS A 102 -4.98 17.67 7.22
C LYS A 102 -4.39 18.96 6.70
N PHE A 103 -4.02 18.96 5.42
CA PHE A 103 -3.53 20.15 4.72
C PHE A 103 -4.55 20.60 3.67
N ASP A 104 -4.74 21.92 3.54
CA ASP A 104 -5.53 22.49 2.47
C ASP A 104 -4.80 22.46 1.11
N ALA A 105 -5.45 22.87 0.03
CA ALA A 105 -4.87 22.90 -1.32
C ALA A 105 -3.60 23.78 -1.43
N SER A 106 -3.38 24.71 -0.50
CA SER A 106 -2.20 25.58 -0.42
C SER A 106 -1.08 24.99 0.47
N GLY A 107 -1.31 23.81 1.05
CA GLY A 107 -0.38 23.14 1.94
C GLY A 107 -0.35 23.69 3.38
N ASN A 108 -1.35 24.47 3.79
CA ASN A 108 -1.44 24.92 5.18
C ASN A 108 -2.09 23.83 6.03
N LEU A 109 -1.56 23.59 7.23
CA LEU A 109 -2.16 22.67 8.20
C LEU A 109 -3.46 23.27 8.72
N VAL A 110 -4.59 22.61 8.46
CA VAL A 110 -5.93 23.08 8.85
C VAL A 110 -6.56 22.23 9.96
N LYS A 111 -6.03 21.00 10.18
CA LYS A 111 -6.52 20.14 11.27
C LYS A 111 -5.44 19.16 11.70
N SER A 112 -5.44 18.80 13.00
CA SER A 112 -4.61 17.71 13.52
C SER A 112 -5.25 17.08 14.75
N PHE A 113 -5.10 15.74 14.89
CA PHE A 113 -5.62 14.98 16.05
C PHE A 113 -4.94 13.62 16.21
N GLY A 114 -5.37 12.82 17.19
CA GLY A 114 -4.95 11.44 17.40
C GLY A 114 -3.74 11.30 18.32
N ALA A 115 -3.34 12.35 19.07
CA ALA A 115 -2.27 12.25 20.06
C ALA A 115 -2.57 11.14 21.08
N GLY A 116 -1.60 10.25 21.33
CA GLY A 116 -1.69 9.13 22.25
C GLY A 116 -2.58 7.96 21.78
N ALA A 117 -3.30 8.09 20.65
CA ALA A 117 -4.18 7.05 20.14
C ALA A 117 -3.45 5.99 19.29
N LEU A 118 -2.33 6.34 18.68
CA LEU A 118 -1.59 5.51 17.72
C LEU A 118 -0.16 5.28 18.18
N VAL A 119 0.42 4.17 17.78
CA VAL A 119 1.83 3.80 17.98
C VAL A 119 2.62 3.96 16.70
N LEU A 120 2.25 3.22 15.66
CA LEU A 120 2.90 3.26 14.36
C LEU A 120 1.83 3.40 13.26
N PRO A 121 1.32 4.62 13.01
CA PRO A 121 0.41 4.82 11.89
C PRO A 121 1.09 4.41 10.58
N HIS A 122 0.48 3.45 9.87
CA HIS A 122 1.05 2.85 8.67
C HIS A 122 0.24 3.15 7.42
N CYS A 123 -1.07 3.29 7.53
CA CYS A 123 -1.97 3.65 6.43
C CYS A 123 -3.01 4.63 6.92
N ILE A 124 -3.45 5.53 6.06
CA ILE A 124 -4.63 6.35 6.24
C ILE A 124 -5.56 6.15 5.05
N HIS A 125 -6.87 6.13 5.29
CA HIS A 125 -7.89 6.05 4.24
C HIS A 125 -9.09 6.92 4.61
N ILE A 126 -9.62 7.66 3.64
CA ILE A 126 -10.80 8.52 3.81
C ILE A 126 -11.99 7.84 3.16
N ASP A 127 -12.96 7.41 3.98
CA ASP A 127 -14.14 6.73 3.46
C ASP A 127 -15.14 7.67 2.76
N GLY A 128 -16.15 7.10 2.10
CA GLY A 128 -17.17 7.83 1.37
C GLY A 128 -18.00 8.80 2.24
N GLU A 129 -17.95 8.71 3.57
CA GLU A 129 -18.59 9.62 4.52
C GLU A 129 -17.63 10.71 5.01
N GLY A 130 -16.31 10.62 4.68
CA GLY A 130 -15.25 11.52 5.12
C GLY A 130 -14.62 11.15 6.45
N ASN A 131 -14.89 9.96 6.97
CA ASN A 131 -14.22 9.48 8.17
C ASN A 131 -12.80 9.04 7.85
N VAL A 132 -11.94 9.18 8.83
CA VAL A 132 -10.51 8.92 8.74
C VAL A 132 -10.20 7.54 9.34
N TRP A 133 -9.75 6.62 8.52
CA TRP A 133 -9.33 5.29 8.94
C TRP A 133 -7.80 5.22 8.99
N VAL A 134 -7.27 4.61 10.05
CA VAL A 134 -5.82 4.44 10.22
C VAL A 134 -5.53 2.99 10.59
N ALA A 135 -4.63 2.36 9.84
CA ALA A 135 -4.01 1.10 10.26
C ALA A 135 -2.79 1.41 11.14
N ASP A 136 -2.77 0.87 12.34
CA ASP A 136 -1.72 1.06 13.34
C ASP A 136 -0.92 -0.25 13.49
N GLY A 137 0.26 -0.29 12.86
CA GLY A 137 0.91 -1.51 12.42
C GLY A 137 1.64 -2.32 13.49
N LEU A 138 2.30 -1.70 14.47
CA LEU A 138 3.17 -2.43 15.40
C LEU A 138 2.82 -2.14 16.86
N GLY A 139 2.61 -3.21 17.63
CA GLY A 139 2.25 -3.13 19.04
C GLY A 139 3.39 -2.71 19.96
N LYS A 140 3.08 -1.81 20.88
CA LYS A 140 3.94 -1.44 22.02
C LYS A 140 3.06 -1.06 23.21
N ASP A 141 3.45 -1.51 24.40
CA ASP A 141 2.83 -1.11 25.67
C ASP A 141 1.30 -1.32 25.72
N GLY A 142 0.84 -2.45 25.19
CA GLY A 142 -0.58 -2.80 25.16
C GLY A 142 -1.42 -2.00 24.15
N LYS A 143 -0.79 -1.32 23.18
CA LYS A 143 -1.46 -0.55 22.12
C LYS A 143 -1.15 -1.10 20.73
N SER A 144 -1.88 -0.60 19.71
CA SER A 144 -1.71 -0.93 18.30
C SER A 144 -2.11 -2.36 17.91
N HIS A 145 -1.69 -2.87 16.76
CA HIS A 145 -2.28 -4.02 16.05
C HIS A 145 -3.78 -3.81 15.77
N GLN A 146 -4.16 -2.59 15.44
CA GLN A 146 -5.55 -2.17 15.28
C GLN A 146 -5.76 -1.37 13.99
N VAL A 147 -7.01 -1.34 13.54
CA VAL A 147 -7.50 -0.37 12.56
C VAL A 147 -8.54 0.49 13.26
N ILE A 148 -8.36 1.80 13.23
CA ILE A 148 -9.19 2.76 13.96
C ILE A 148 -9.89 3.70 12.97
N LYS A 149 -11.22 3.81 13.08
CA LYS A 149 -12.04 4.81 12.39
C LYS A 149 -12.24 6.01 13.28
N PHE A 150 -11.89 7.18 12.78
CA PHE A 150 -12.16 8.47 13.42
C PHE A 150 -13.19 9.26 12.62
N SER A 151 -13.98 10.09 13.29
CA SER A 151 -14.70 11.16 12.62
C SER A 151 -13.71 12.18 12.02
N PRO A 152 -14.14 13.05 11.10
CA PRO A 152 -13.29 14.14 10.59
C PRO A 152 -12.75 15.08 11.69
N ASP A 153 -13.36 15.05 12.88
CA ASP A 153 -12.94 15.85 14.05
C ASP A 153 -12.13 15.08 15.07
N GLY A 154 -11.75 13.82 14.77
CA GLY A 154 -10.86 13.02 15.60
C GLY A 154 -11.53 12.21 16.70
N LYS A 155 -12.88 12.09 16.72
CA LYS A 155 -13.57 11.19 17.65
C LYS A 155 -13.45 9.75 17.12
N VAL A 156 -13.02 8.81 17.95
CA VAL A 156 -13.05 7.37 17.62
C VAL A 156 -14.48 6.90 17.43
N LEU A 157 -14.77 6.29 16.30
CA LEU A 157 -16.09 5.76 15.92
C LEU A 157 -16.12 4.24 15.91
N LEU A 158 -15.03 3.58 15.50
CA LEU A 158 -14.90 2.13 15.45
C LEU A 158 -13.43 1.75 15.63
N THR A 159 -13.20 0.61 16.26
CA THR A 159 -11.88 0.00 16.38
C THR A 159 -11.98 -1.48 16.02
N LEU A 160 -11.15 -1.94 15.10
CA LEU A 160 -10.97 -3.34 14.74
C LEU A 160 -9.63 -3.83 15.29
N GLY A 161 -9.57 -5.09 15.71
CA GLY A 161 -8.39 -5.66 16.34
C GLY A 161 -8.36 -5.44 17.86
N LYS A 162 -7.47 -6.17 18.54
CA LYS A 162 -7.26 -6.11 19.99
C LYS A 162 -6.00 -5.33 20.30
N ALA A 163 -6.12 -4.29 21.11
CA ALA A 163 -5.00 -3.41 21.45
C ALA A 163 -3.81 -4.19 22.01
N GLY A 164 -2.65 -4.05 21.37
CA GLY A 164 -1.39 -4.67 21.77
C GLY A 164 -1.31 -6.18 21.60
N ILE A 165 -2.32 -6.83 21.03
CA ILE A 165 -2.38 -8.28 20.85
C ILE A 165 -2.18 -8.61 19.38
N ALA A 166 -1.00 -9.19 19.05
CA ALA A 166 -0.73 -9.75 17.75
C ALA A 166 -1.38 -11.14 17.62
N GLY A 167 -2.15 -11.37 16.56
CA GLY A 167 -2.79 -12.65 16.33
C GLY A 167 -3.32 -12.82 14.91
N ASN A 168 -3.91 -13.98 14.63
CA ASN A 168 -4.50 -14.32 13.34
C ASN A 168 -5.99 -14.68 13.43
N GLY A 169 -6.61 -14.46 14.58
CA GLY A 169 -8.05 -14.62 14.76
C GLY A 169 -8.89 -13.66 13.92
N PRO A 170 -10.23 -13.82 13.94
CA PRO A 170 -11.14 -12.98 13.17
C PRO A 170 -11.19 -11.53 13.67
N ASP A 171 -10.83 -11.29 14.93
CA ASP A 171 -10.80 -10.01 15.63
C ASP A 171 -9.38 -9.61 16.09
N GLU A 172 -8.36 -10.14 15.43
CA GLU A 172 -6.94 -9.89 15.74
C GLU A 172 -6.19 -9.56 14.46
N PHE A 173 -5.13 -8.75 14.58
CA PHE A 173 -4.18 -8.47 13.52
C PHE A 173 -2.75 -8.71 14.01
N ASN A 174 -1.84 -8.92 13.05
CA ASN A 174 -0.41 -8.94 13.33
C ASN A 174 0.32 -8.06 12.31
N ALA A 175 0.48 -6.80 12.67
CA ALA A 175 1.00 -5.71 11.84
C ALA A 175 0.09 -5.34 10.65
N PRO A 176 -1.15 -4.87 10.89
CA PRO A 176 -2.01 -4.39 9.81
C PRO A 176 -1.34 -3.22 9.10
N SER A 177 -1.24 -3.31 7.77
CA SER A 177 -0.48 -2.39 6.92
C SER A 177 -1.36 -1.44 6.12
N ALA A 178 -2.59 -1.86 5.77
CA ALA A 178 -3.51 -1.02 5.01
C ALA A 178 -4.96 -1.27 5.40
N VAL A 179 -5.80 -0.27 5.20
CA VAL A 179 -7.26 -0.35 5.28
C VAL A 179 -7.87 0.34 4.06
N LEU A 180 -8.93 -0.25 3.52
CA LEU A 180 -9.73 0.28 2.43
C LEU A 180 -11.21 0.04 2.73
N VAL A 181 -12.06 1.04 2.50
CA VAL A 181 -13.51 0.92 2.62
C VAL A 181 -14.13 1.01 1.23
N ALA A 182 -14.83 -0.04 0.83
CA ALA A 182 -15.51 -0.10 -0.44
C ALA A 182 -16.76 0.81 -0.47
N PRO A 183 -17.30 1.17 -1.65
CA PRO A 183 -18.50 2.00 -1.76
C PRO A 183 -19.75 1.42 -1.08
N ASN A 184 -19.84 0.10 -0.90
CA ASN A 184 -20.91 -0.57 -0.17
C ASN A 184 -20.72 -0.55 1.36
N GLY A 185 -19.56 -0.04 1.82
CA GLY A 185 -19.16 0.04 3.21
C GLY A 185 -18.37 -1.16 3.73
N ASP A 186 -18.15 -2.21 2.94
CA ASP A 186 -17.28 -3.32 3.34
C ASP A 186 -15.85 -2.82 3.57
N ILE A 187 -15.22 -3.35 4.63
CA ILE A 187 -13.89 -2.92 5.06
C ILE A 187 -12.91 -4.03 4.74
N PHE A 188 -11.81 -3.69 4.08
CA PHE A 188 -10.71 -4.59 3.75
C PHE A 188 -9.45 -4.15 4.48
N VAL A 189 -8.81 -5.07 5.18
CA VAL A 189 -7.55 -4.83 5.91
C VAL A 189 -6.48 -5.74 5.35
N ALA A 190 -5.38 -5.17 4.84
CA ALA A 190 -4.17 -5.93 4.60
C ALA A 190 -3.45 -6.11 5.94
N ASP A 191 -3.20 -7.36 6.31
CA ASP A 191 -2.68 -7.72 7.63
C ASP A 191 -1.37 -8.51 7.48
N GLY A 192 -0.28 -7.85 7.82
CA GLY A 192 1.09 -8.34 7.74
C GLY A 192 2.08 -7.30 7.19
N HIS A 193 3.31 -7.29 7.73
CA HIS A 193 4.38 -6.38 7.31
C HIS A 193 5.75 -7.06 7.30
N GLY A 194 5.79 -8.34 6.93
CA GLY A 194 7.01 -9.13 6.85
C GLY A 194 7.41 -9.83 8.15
N GLY A 195 8.53 -10.56 8.11
CA GLY A 195 8.97 -11.36 9.24
C GLY A 195 7.97 -12.46 9.62
N ASN A 196 7.64 -12.56 10.90
CA ASN A 196 6.67 -13.51 11.45
C ASN A 196 5.26 -12.90 11.61
N THR A 197 4.94 -11.86 10.84
CA THR A 197 3.59 -11.27 10.83
C THR A 197 2.66 -12.04 9.90
N ASN A 198 1.38 -11.69 9.89
CA ASN A 198 0.41 -12.30 8.99
C ASN A 198 0.72 -11.97 7.51
N ALA A 199 0.04 -12.64 6.59
CA ALA A 199 0.11 -12.39 5.15
C ALA A 199 -1.28 -12.66 4.56
N ARG A 200 -2.24 -11.77 4.82
CA ARG A 200 -3.65 -11.98 4.48
C ARG A 200 -4.39 -10.67 4.25
N ILE A 201 -5.57 -10.77 3.64
CA ILE A 201 -6.59 -9.73 3.65
C ILE A 201 -7.74 -10.20 4.54
N VAL A 202 -8.27 -9.31 5.37
CA VAL A 202 -9.43 -9.55 6.23
C VAL A 202 -10.56 -8.65 5.79
N LYS A 203 -11.75 -9.22 5.57
CA LYS A 203 -12.97 -8.50 5.19
C LYS A 203 -13.94 -8.41 6.36
N PHE A 204 -14.45 -7.22 6.61
CA PHE A 204 -15.51 -6.92 7.57
C PHE A 204 -16.68 -6.23 6.88
N ASP A 205 -17.86 -6.31 7.47
CA ASP A 205 -18.98 -5.46 7.06
C ASP A 205 -18.79 -4.01 7.55
N LYS A 206 -19.67 -3.11 7.11
CA LYS A 206 -19.65 -1.68 7.49
C LYS A 206 -19.77 -1.41 8.99
N HIS A 207 -20.17 -2.39 9.79
CA HIS A 207 -20.28 -2.31 11.25
C HIS A 207 -19.09 -2.93 11.98
N GLY A 208 -18.07 -3.42 11.23
CA GLY A 208 -16.88 -4.06 11.78
C GLY A 208 -17.08 -5.52 12.17
N LYS A 209 -18.16 -6.17 11.73
CA LYS A 209 -18.34 -7.61 11.92
C LYS A 209 -17.51 -8.37 10.88
N PHE A 210 -16.69 -9.31 11.35
CA PHE A 210 -15.90 -10.20 10.49
C PHE A 210 -16.78 -10.96 9.49
N ILE A 211 -16.36 -10.97 8.23
CA ILE A 211 -16.98 -11.72 7.15
C ILE A 211 -16.10 -12.91 6.79
N LYS A 212 -14.85 -12.65 6.36
CA LYS A 212 -13.92 -13.67 5.89
C LYS A 212 -12.48 -13.16 5.86
N THR A 213 -11.55 -14.07 5.64
CA THR A 213 -10.14 -13.76 5.36
C THR A 213 -9.62 -14.67 4.26
N TRP A 214 -8.61 -14.21 3.52
CA TRP A 214 -7.90 -14.99 2.52
C TRP A 214 -6.45 -14.57 2.42
N GLY A 215 -5.65 -15.40 1.77
CA GLY A 215 -4.20 -15.25 1.66
C GLY A 215 -3.46 -16.04 2.74
N LYS A 216 -2.23 -16.32 2.45
CA LYS A 216 -1.21 -16.91 3.33
C LYS A 216 0.17 -16.52 2.82
N LYS A 217 1.19 -16.67 3.65
CA LYS A 217 2.57 -16.41 3.23
C LYS A 217 2.99 -17.33 2.08
N GLY A 218 3.52 -16.74 1.02
CA GLY A 218 4.00 -17.45 -0.15
C GLY A 218 4.10 -16.54 -1.38
N SER A 219 4.44 -17.12 -2.54
CA SER A 219 4.65 -16.41 -3.80
C SER A 219 3.71 -16.86 -4.95
N GLY A 220 2.90 -17.89 -4.73
CA GLY A 220 1.89 -18.34 -5.72
C GLY A 220 0.76 -17.33 -5.89
N PRO A 221 -0.12 -17.51 -6.91
CA PRO A 221 -1.33 -16.73 -7.06
C PRO A 221 -2.21 -16.80 -5.81
N GLY A 222 -2.61 -15.64 -5.27
CA GLY A 222 -3.38 -15.53 -4.03
C GLY A 222 -2.58 -15.72 -2.74
N GLU A 223 -1.33 -16.16 -2.79
CA GLU A 223 -0.39 -16.09 -1.67
C GLU A 223 0.23 -14.69 -1.60
N MET A 224 0.75 -14.29 -0.45
CA MET A 224 1.24 -12.93 -0.20
C MET A 224 2.55 -12.94 0.58
N ASP A 225 3.41 -11.96 0.33
CA ASP A 225 4.52 -11.62 1.23
C ASP A 225 4.60 -10.11 1.38
N ILE A 226 4.50 -9.64 2.62
CA ILE A 226 4.40 -8.21 2.95
C ILE A 226 3.23 -7.55 2.18
N PRO A 227 1.96 -7.94 2.43
CA PRO A 227 0.81 -7.20 1.90
C PRO A 227 0.85 -5.77 2.46
N HIS A 228 1.00 -4.73 1.59
CA HIS A 228 1.45 -3.43 2.06
C HIS A 228 0.47 -2.29 1.86
N ALA A 229 -0.24 -2.27 0.75
CA ALA A 229 -1.26 -1.25 0.43
C ALA A 229 -2.41 -1.85 -0.36
N LEU A 230 -3.58 -1.22 -0.28
CA LEU A 230 -4.80 -1.61 -0.98
C LEU A 230 -5.37 -0.43 -1.77
N ALA A 231 -5.84 -0.69 -2.97
CA ALA A 231 -6.68 0.21 -3.75
C ALA A 231 -7.86 -0.56 -4.37
N MET A 232 -8.86 0.16 -4.88
CA MET A 232 -10.02 -0.41 -5.57
C MET A 232 -10.27 0.36 -6.86
N ASP A 233 -10.57 -0.37 -7.94
CA ASP A 233 -10.95 0.25 -9.21
C ASP A 233 -12.46 0.50 -9.30
N SER A 234 -12.89 1.16 -10.38
CA SER A 234 -14.30 1.47 -10.64
C SER A 234 -15.21 0.24 -10.79
N ARG A 235 -14.63 -0.94 -11.03
CA ARG A 235 -15.34 -2.23 -11.12
C ARG A 235 -15.42 -2.95 -9.78
N GLY A 236 -14.84 -2.37 -8.71
CA GLY A 236 -14.80 -2.97 -7.38
C GLY A 236 -13.77 -4.07 -7.21
N ARG A 237 -12.74 -4.17 -8.08
CA ARG A 237 -11.62 -5.08 -7.91
C ARG A 237 -10.62 -4.49 -6.91
N LEU A 238 -10.08 -5.35 -6.05
CA LEU A 238 -9.04 -5.01 -5.10
C LEU A 238 -7.66 -5.17 -5.72
N PHE A 239 -6.82 -4.16 -5.58
CA PHE A 239 -5.41 -4.16 -5.98
C PHE A 239 -4.56 -4.14 -4.71
N LEU A 240 -3.81 -5.22 -4.51
CA LEU A 240 -2.92 -5.41 -3.38
C LEU A 240 -1.47 -5.14 -3.80
N ALA A 241 -0.80 -4.23 -3.11
CA ALA A 241 0.65 -4.14 -3.15
C ALA A 241 1.26 -5.33 -2.39
N ASP A 242 1.59 -6.40 -3.09
CA ASP A 242 2.26 -7.59 -2.56
C ASP A 242 3.79 -7.37 -2.64
N ARG A 243 4.27 -6.51 -1.71
CA ARG A 243 5.60 -5.89 -1.76
C ARG A 243 6.72 -6.92 -1.73
N GLY A 244 6.64 -7.92 -0.85
CA GLY A 244 7.67 -8.96 -0.73
C GLY A 244 7.84 -9.80 -2.00
N ASN A 245 6.77 -9.92 -2.80
CA ASN A 245 6.77 -10.63 -4.07
C ASN A 245 6.99 -9.71 -5.30
N ASN A 246 7.27 -8.42 -5.11
CA ASN A 246 7.50 -7.45 -6.18
C ASN A 246 6.39 -7.44 -7.23
N ARG A 247 5.12 -7.42 -6.80
CA ARG A 247 3.95 -7.45 -7.70
C ARG A 247 2.75 -6.73 -7.10
N VAL A 248 1.84 -6.30 -7.97
CA VAL A 248 0.47 -5.97 -7.62
C VAL A 248 -0.40 -7.18 -7.90
N GLN A 249 -1.14 -7.70 -6.93
CA GLN A 249 -2.16 -8.73 -7.15
C GLN A 249 -3.54 -8.11 -7.22
N ILE A 250 -4.42 -8.71 -8.03
CA ILE A 250 -5.79 -8.25 -8.26
C ILE A 250 -6.74 -9.34 -7.80
N PHE A 251 -7.73 -8.97 -6.98
CA PHE A 251 -8.77 -9.85 -6.46
C PHE A 251 -10.15 -9.26 -6.72
N ASP A 252 -11.16 -10.09 -6.75
CA ASP A 252 -12.52 -9.61 -6.52
C ASP A 252 -12.78 -9.38 -5.02
N GLN A 253 -13.93 -8.80 -4.66
CA GLN A 253 -14.28 -8.52 -3.26
C GLN A 253 -14.58 -9.79 -2.44
N GLU A 254 -14.68 -10.93 -3.11
CA GLU A 254 -14.83 -12.24 -2.46
C GLU A 254 -13.49 -12.95 -2.25
N GLY A 255 -12.38 -12.30 -2.62
CA GLY A 255 -11.02 -12.79 -2.43
C GLY A 255 -10.59 -13.80 -3.48
N ASN A 256 -11.33 -13.95 -4.56
CA ASN A 256 -10.89 -14.76 -5.69
C ASN A 256 -9.78 -14.02 -6.43
N TYR A 257 -8.67 -14.72 -6.68
CA TYR A 257 -7.56 -14.20 -7.48
C TYR A 257 -8.03 -13.97 -8.93
N VAL A 258 -7.70 -12.79 -9.46
CA VAL A 258 -8.03 -12.38 -10.83
C VAL A 258 -6.79 -12.31 -11.71
N ASP A 259 -5.74 -11.59 -11.25
CA ASP A 259 -4.54 -11.32 -12.03
C ASP A 259 -3.39 -10.86 -11.14
N GLN A 260 -2.19 -10.73 -11.74
CA GLN A 260 -1.02 -10.13 -11.07
C GLN A 260 -0.15 -9.35 -12.07
N TRP A 261 0.45 -8.25 -11.59
CA TRP A 261 1.24 -7.34 -12.40
C TRP A 261 2.61 -7.08 -11.79
N PHE A 262 3.65 -7.33 -12.55
CA PHE A 262 5.05 -7.16 -12.13
C PHE A 262 5.67 -5.85 -12.67
N GLN A 263 5.09 -5.25 -13.70
CA GLN A 263 5.62 -4.06 -14.37
C GLN A 263 5.60 -2.79 -13.51
N PHE A 264 5.01 -2.85 -12.34
CA PHE A 264 5.02 -1.78 -11.34
C PHE A 264 6.14 -1.89 -10.30
N SER A 265 7.08 -2.84 -10.49
CA SER A 265 8.23 -3.07 -9.61
C SER A 265 7.82 -3.56 -8.21
N ARG A 266 8.44 -3.03 -7.15
CA ARG A 266 8.22 -3.39 -5.75
C ARG A 266 7.22 -2.44 -5.09
N PRO A 267 5.92 -2.72 -5.15
CA PRO A 267 4.90 -1.78 -4.73
C PRO A 267 4.87 -1.61 -3.20
N SER A 268 5.18 -0.41 -2.72
CA SER A 268 4.95 0.00 -1.34
C SER A 268 3.56 0.65 -1.20
N GLY A 269 3.22 1.59 -2.06
CA GLY A 269 1.92 2.25 -2.11
C GLY A 269 1.19 1.96 -3.41
N VAL A 270 -0.13 1.90 -3.37
CA VAL A 270 -0.99 1.83 -4.54
C VAL A 270 -2.21 2.72 -4.36
N PHE A 271 -2.53 3.48 -5.39
CA PHE A 271 -3.72 4.33 -5.46
C PHE A 271 -4.33 4.21 -6.85
N ILE A 272 -5.64 4.25 -6.95
CA ILE A 272 -6.38 4.26 -8.23
C ILE A 272 -7.33 5.45 -8.20
N ASP A 273 -7.23 6.31 -9.22
CA ASP A 273 -8.10 7.47 -9.32
C ASP A 273 -9.45 7.12 -9.98
N LYS A 274 -10.36 8.10 -9.99
CA LYS A 274 -11.71 7.96 -10.56
C LYS A 274 -11.74 7.67 -12.08
N ASN A 275 -10.62 7.79 -12.77
CA ASN A 275 -10.46 7.50 -14.19
C ASN A 275 -9.79 6.14 -14.42
N ASP A 276 -9.67 5.31 -13.39
CA ASP A 276 -8.96 4.02 -13.42
C ASP A 276 -7.48 4.16 -13.87
N ILE A 277 -6.83 5.25 -13.44
CA ILE A 277 -5.38 5.38 -13.53
C ILE A 277 -4.79 4.88 -12.20
N ILE A 278 -3.84 3.97 -12.29
CA ILE A 278 -3.12 3.41 -11.15
C ILE A 278 -1.80 4.13 -10.93
N TYR A 279 -1.52 4.45 -9.68
CA TYR A 279 -0.27 5.06 -9.20
C TYR A 279 0.36 4.10 -8.20
N VAL A 280 1.60 3.71 -8.45
CA VAL A 280 2.32 2.74 -7.61
C VAL A 280 3.65 3.33 -7.17
N ALA A 281 3.83 3.44 -5.87
CA ALA A 281 5.07 3.91 -5.25
C ALA A 281 6.00 2.72 -4.94
N ASP A 282 7.27 2.87 -5.25
CA ASP A 282 8.35 1.94 -4.93
C ASP A 282 9.44 2.70 -4.16
N SER A 283 9.60 2.39 -2.90
CA SER A 283 10.55 3.06 -2.00
C SER A 283 11.80 2.23 -1.68
N GLU A 284 11.91 1.00 -2.20
CA GLU A 284 12.90 0.04 -1.71
C GLU A 284 13.81 -0.59 -2.78
N SER A 285 13.43 -0.59 -4.06
CA SER A 285 14.29 -1.13 -5.13
C SER A 285 15.67 -0.48 -5.13
N GLU A 286 16.74 -1.26 -5.37
CA GLU A 286 18.16 -0.84 -5.32
C GLU A 286 18.65 -0.28 -3.96
N SER A 287 17.84 -0.34 -2.90
CA SER A 287 18.25 0.12 -1.57
C SER A 287 18.05 -0.94 -0.51
N VAL A 288 16.83 -1.13 -0.02
CA VAL A 288 16.45 -2.19 0.94
C VAL A 288 16.36 -3.54 0.21
N ALA A 289 15.66 -3.57 -0.95
CA ALA A 289 15.56 -4.74 -1.82
C ALA A 289 16.71 -4.76 -2.84
N LYS A 290 17.85 -5.26 -2.38
CA LYS A 290 19.08 -5.33 -3.21
C LYS A 290 19.04 -6.41 -4.28
N ASP A 291 18.15 -7.37 -4.14
CA ASP A 291 17.94 -8.50 -5.05
C ASP A 291 16.93 -8.19 -6.17
N HIS A 292 16.32 -6.98 -6.14
CA HIS A 292 15.41 -6.53 -7.21
C HIS A 292 16.17 -5.75 -8.29
N ASP A 293 17.13 -6.43 -8.89
CA ASP A 293 18.13 -5.86 -9.82
C ASP A 293 17.51 -5.15 -11.01
N GLY A 294 18.07 -3.95 -11.31
CA GLY A 294 17.74 -3.15 -12.47
C GLY A 294 16.40 -2.40 -12.38
N TRP A 295 15.64 -2.53 -11.30
CA TRP A 295 14.46 -1.72 -11.04
C TRP A 295 14.81 -0.48 -10.22
N LYS A 296 14.27 0.68 -10.59
CA LYS A 296 14.49 1.95 -9.89
C LYS A 296 13.31 2.32 -9.02
N ARG A 297 13.61 2.90 -7.84
CA ARG A 297 12.62 3.52 -6.94
C ARG A 297 11.96 4.72 -7.61
N GLY A 298 10.72 5.00 -7.20
CA GLY A 298 9.93 6.13 -7.67
C GLY A 298 8.46 5.80 -7.78
N ILE A 299 7.70 6.62 -8.49
CA ILE A 299 6.26 6.44 -8.68
C ILE A 299 5.99 6.06 -10.13
N ARG A 300 5.35 4.91 -10.36
CA ARG A 300 4.87 4.46 -11.67
C ARG A 300 3.40 4.79 -11.83
N VAL A 301 3.05 5.36 -12.97
CA VAL A 301 1.67 5.67 -13.35
C VAL A 301 1.26 4.77 -14.50
N GLY A 302 0.07 4.19 -14.44
CA GLY A 302 -0.39 3.26 -15.46
C GLY A 302 -1.91 3.23 -15.60
N ARG A 303 -2.39 2.35 -16.45
CA ARG A 303 -3.83 2.16 -16.69
C ARG A 303 -4.32 0.85 -16.07
N VAL A 304 -5.43 0.92 -15.36
CA VAL A 304 -6.10 -0.27 -14.78
C VAL A 304 -6.66 -1.21 -15.86
N SER A 305 -6.96 -0.68 -17.06
CA SER A 305 -7.57 -1.46 -18.16
C SER A 305 -6.66 -2.56 -18.70
N ASP A 306 -5.34 -2.35 -18.70
CA ASP A 306 -4.35 -3.22 -19.35
C ASP A 306 -3.02 -3.34 -18.60
N GLY A 307 -2.89 -2.65 -17.45
CA GLY A 307 -1.66 -2.65 -16.65
C GLY A 307 -0.47 -1.91 -17.29
N VAL A 308 -0.66 -1.20 -18.40
CA VAL A 308 0.44 -0.50 -19.08
C VAL A 308 0.93 0.68 -18.26
N VAL A 309 2.23 0.71 -17.96
CA VAL A 309 2.90 1.85 -17.32
C VAL A 309 3.12 2.95 -18.35
N THR A 310 2.59 4.14 -18.08
CA THR A 310 2.59 5.29 -19.00
C THR A 310 3.52 6.40 -18.57
N ALA A 311 3.92 6.44 -17.27
CA ALA A 311 4.90 7.39 -16.76
C ALA A 311 5.67 6.79 -15.58
N PHE A 312 6.87 7.33 -15.34
CA PHE A 312 7.71 7.00 -14.20
C PHE A 312 8.36 8.26 -13.64
N ILE A 313 8.11 8.56 -12.37
CA ILE A 313 8.77 9.63 -11.62
C ILE A 313 9.88 8.99 -10.81
N PRO A 314 11.15 9.09 -11.20
CA PRO A 314 12.26 8.46 -10.50
C PRO A 314 12.56 9.13 -9.16
N ASP A 315 13.10 8.35 -8.22
CA ASP A 315 13.73 8.89 -7.01
C ASP A 315 14.94 9.75 -7.39
N PRO A 316 15.03 11.00 -6.91
CA PRO A 316 16.21 11.83 -7.17
C PRO A 316 17.47 11.33 -6.42
N VAL A 317 17.33 10.45 -5.44
CA VAL A 317 18.44 9.90 -4.66
C VAL A 317 18.96 8.63 -5.31
N GLU A 318 20.03 8.74 -6.11
CA GLU A 318 20.58 7.61 -6.87
C GLU A 318 21.08 6.46 -5.97
N LYS A 319 21.74 6.76 -4.86
CA LYS A 319 22.41 5.78 -3.98
C LYS A 319 21.85 5.84 -2.55
N ALA A 320 20.59 5.45 -2.40
CA ALA A 320 20.00 5.32 -1.07
C ALA A 320 20.47 4.01 -0.40
N THR A 321 20.68 4.07 0.92
CA THR A 321 21.03 2.90 1.75
C THR A 321 19.86 2.44 2.63
N THR A 322 18.78 3.23 2.62
CA THR A 322 17.52 2.97 3.32
C THR A 322 16.36 3.20 2.35
N THR A 323 15.12 3.13 2.82
CA THR A 323 13.97 3.51 2.01
C THR A 323 14.13 4.96 1.54
N SER A 324 13.81 5.22 0.28
CA SER A 324 13.83 6.54 -0.34
C SER A 324 12.71 6.63 -1.37
N ALA A 325 12.38 7.81 -1.86
CA ALA A 325 11.17 8.05 -2.64
C ALA A 325 9.86 7.81 -1.85
N ALA A 326 8.74 7.92 -2.55
CA ALA A 326 7.42 7.72 -1.99
C ALA A 326 7.21 6.25 -1.56
N GLU A 327 6.68 6.06 -0.36
CA GLU A 327 6.13 4.80 0.13
C GLU A 327 4.60 4.81 0.03
N GLY A 328 3.95 5.93 0.39
CA GLY A 328 2.54 6.18 0.12
C GLY A 328 2.35 7.12 -1.07
N VAL A 329 1.27 6.96 -1.81
CA VAL A 329 0.95 7.76 -2.99
C VAL A 329 -0.56 8.00 -3.11
N VAL A 330 -0.95 9.23 -3.43
CA VAL A 330 -2.33 9.60 -3.79
C VAL A 330 -2.33 10.72 -4.83
N VAL A 331 -3.50 10.98 -5.43
CA VAL A 331 -3.67 12.00 -6.47
C VAL A 331 -4.92 12.82 -6.22
N ASP A 332 -4.80 14.14 -6.31
CA ASP A 332 -5.93 15.05 -6.16
C ASP A 332 -6.75 15.17 -7.46
N ALA A 333 -7.89 15.86 -7.38
CA ALA A 333 -8.80 16.04 -8.51
C ALA A 333 -8.18 16.84 -9.68
N GLN A 334 -7.10 17.57 -9.44
CA GLN A 334 -6.35 18.32 -10.44
C GLN A 334 -5.23 17.48 -11.09
N GLY A 335 -5.00 16.26 -10.62
CA GLY A 335 -3.94 15.38 -11.11
C GLY A 335 -2.57 15.64 -10.49
N ASN A 336 -2.50 16.39 -9.38
CA ASN A 336 -1.27 16.49 -8.60
C ASN A 336 -1.08 15.23 -7.78
N ILE A 337 0.11 14.66 -7.83
CA ILE A 337 0.49 13.47 -7.07
C ILE A 337 1.12 13.91 -5.74
N TYR A 338 0.79 13.21 -4.67
CA TYR A 338 1.42 13.38 -3.36
C TYR A 338 2.11 12.08 -2.98
N GLY A 339 3.41 12.18 -2.67
CA GLY A 339 4.26 11.07 -2.27
C GLY A 339 4.71 11.24 -0.82
N ALA A 340 4.33 10.30 0.03
CA ALA A 340 4.72 10.27 1.44
C ALA A 340 5.99 9.43 1.62
N GLU A 341 7.05 10.00 2.21
CA GLU A 341 8.38 9.39 2.24
C GLU A 341 8.81 9.03 3.67
N VAL A 342 9.16 7.75 3.87
CA VAL A 342 9.57 7.22 5.18
C VAL A 342 11.01 7.62 5.52
N GLY A 343 11.97 7.32 4.67
CA GLY A 343 13.38 7.61 4.91
C GLY A 343 13.67 9.10 4.94
N PRO A 344 13.32 9.86 3.90
CA PRO A 344 13.50 11.32 3.86
C PRO A 344 12.63 12.10 4.85
N LYS A 345 11.57 11.50 5.39
CA LYS A 345 10.62 12.13 6.34
C LYS A 345 10.02 13.41 5.76
N ARG A 346 9.19 13.28 4.75
CA ARG A 346 8.55 14.41 4.10
C ARG A 346 7.32 14.00 3.30
N LEU A 347 6.53 14.99 2.89
CA LEU A 347 5.47 14.86 1.91
C LEU A 347 5.87 15.66 0.66
N MET A 348 6.02 14.96 -0.45
CA MET A 348 6.33 15.56 -1.76
C MET A 348 5.04 15.79 -2.54
N ARG A 349 5.00 16.87 -3.33
CA ARG A 349 3.96 17.10 -4.33
C ARG A 349 4.58 17.09 -5.71
N TYR A 350 3.94 16.42 -6.65
CA TYR A 350 4.38 16.38 -8.06
C TYR A 350 3.25 16.97 -8.91
N ILE A 351 3.58 17.94 -9.75
CA ILE A 351 2.63 18.59 -10.65
C ILE A 351 2.97 18.26 -12.10
N LYS A 352 1.95 18.05 -12.91
CA LYS A 352 2.14 17.77 -14.34
C LYS A 352 2.64 19.03 -15.05
N GLN A 353 3.61 18.84 -15.94
CA GLN A 353 4.18 19.88 -16.81
C GLN A 353 3.41 20.01 -18.12
#